data_aa5bdf61ba83c2873293312ad85d0c1b
#
_entry.id   aa5bdf61ba83c2873293312ad85d0c1b
#
_cell.length_a   1.000
_cell.length_b   1.000
_cell.length_c   1.000
_cell.angle_alpha   90.00
_cell.angle_beta   90.00
_cell.angle_gamma   90.00
#
_symmetry.space_group_name_H-M   'P 1'
#
loop_
_entity.id
_entity.type
_entity.pdbx_description
1 polymer ?
#
loop_
_entity_poly.entity_id
_entity_poly.type
_entity_poly.pdbx_seq_one_letter_code
_entity_poly.pdbx_strand_id
1 'polypeptide(L)'
;MDGIDFATTRINRDLALLLKSRVALYEGTFLKYFKGTAFVPNGEGWPGKSKEYNANYEYPSGNIDNEINFFLDEAMAASKEVAEKYKGQLTANTGMLQQAADDPENPYYNMFCDEDLSSYPEVLLWRQYTMNKGNDIALAANMGNWGVGITRSFVQNFLMADGTPVYTHGTYADGDGYYMGDQTIADVRTNRDSRLSLFLKEPGQTNIVWDDQPGQSLNLIEPVPNIIVGDMQRAYTTGYALRKGGALNSKYCIQLKGYVALVCYRAVEALLNYME
;
A
#
# COMPACT_ATOMS: atom_id res chain seq x y z
N MET A 1 -8.74 16.17 24.27
CA MET A 1 -7.57 16.91 23.73
C MET A 1 -7.92 17.35 22.31
N ASP A 2 -9.02 18.05 22.24
CA ASP A 2 -9.54 18.55 20.97
C ASP A 2 -9.00 19.98 20.85
N GLY A 3 -8.05 20.23 19.96
CA GLY A 3 -7.56 21.58 19.68
C GLY A 3 -6.07 21.77 19.49
N ILE A 4 -5.28 20.70 19.43
CA ILE A 4 -3.91 20.81 18.96
C ILE A 4 -3.89 20.14 17.59
N ASP A 5 -3.86 20.97 16.56
CA ASP A 5 -3.59 20.55 15.19
C ASP A 5 -2.12 20.09 15.12
N PHE A 6 -1.90 18.88 15.58
CA PHE A 6 -0.63 18.22 15.32
C PHE A 6 -0.70 17.78 13.86
N ALA A 7 0.08 18.42 13.00
CA ALA A 7 0.48 17.78 11.76
C ALA A 7 0.65 16.30 12.08
N THR A 8 -0.02 15.41 11.35
CA THR A 8 -0.21 13.98 11.69
C THR A 8 1.09 13.17 11.63
N THR A 9 2.15 13.72 12.19
CA THR A 9 3.47 13.11 12.43
C THR A 9 3.61 12.51 13.83
N ARG A 10 2.51 12.52 14.61
CA ARG A 10 2.44 11.96 15.96
C ARG A 10 1.22 11.06 16.12
N ILE A 11 1.34 10.12 17.04
CA ILE A 11 0.23 9.23 17.41
C ILE A 11 -0.92 10.04 17.98
N ASN A 12 -2.12 9.84 17.43
CA ASN A 12 -3.37 10.43 17.89
C ASN A 12 -4.40 9.33 18.19
N ARG A 13 -5.59 9.72 18.65
CA ARG A 13 -6.66 8.78 19.00
C ARG A 13 -7.12 7.95 17.82
N ASP A 14 -7.30 8.54 16.64
CA ASP A 14 -7.79 7.85 15.46
C ASP A 14 -6.81 6.78 14.99
N LEU A 15 -5.51 7.09 15.04
CA LEU A 15 -4.46 6.10 14.78
C LEU A 15 -4.48 4.96 15.81
N ALA A 16 -4.67 5.27 17.08
CA ALA A 16 -4.75 4.24 18.14
C ALA A 16 -5.95 3.30 17.90
N LEU A 17 -7.09 3.84 17.50
CA LEU A 17 -8.27 3.05 17.11
C LEU A 17 -8.02 2.21 15.85
N LEU A 18 -7.38 2.78 14.83
CA LEU A 18 -6.99 2.03 13.63
C LEU A 18 -6.07 0.86 13.99
N LEU A 19 -5.04 1.10 14.80
CA LEU A 19 -4.13 0.03 15.22
C LEU A 19 -4.85 -1.04 16.06
N LYS A 20 -5.75 -0.62 16.96
CA LYS A 20 -6.61 -1.54 17.72
C LYS A 20 -7.42 -2.42 16.77
N SER A 21 -8.08 -1.83 15.77
CA SER A 21 -8.89 -2.58 14.82
C SER A 21 -8.05 -3.58 14.01
N ARG A 22 -6.86 -3.18 13.55
CA ARG A 22 -5.93 -4.07 12.83
C ARG A 22 -5.52 -5.28 13.67
N VAL A 23 -5.09 -5.05 14.91
CA VAL A 23 -4.62 -6.12 15.80
C VAL A 23 -5.76 -7.06 16.16
N ALA A 24 -6.92 -6.49 16.51
CA ALA A 24 -8.09 -7.28 16.89
C ALA A 24 -8.65 -8.10 15.70
N LEU A 25 -8.75 -7.50 14.51
CA LEU A 25 -9.17 -8.21 13.30
C LEU A 25 -8.22 -9.36 12.98
N TYR A 26 -6.90 -9.11 13.04
CA TYR A 26 -5.90 -10.14 12.80
C TYR A 26 -6.05 -11.30 13.78
N GLU A 27 -6.16 -11.03 15.08
CA GLU A 27 -6.29 -12.07 16.10
C GLU A 27 -7.61 -12.84 15.95
N GLY A 28 -8.73 -12.14 15.79
CA GLY A 28 -10.04 -12.78 15.61
C GLY A 28 -10.08 -13.68 14.38
N THR A 29 -9.57 -13.23 13.25
CA THR A 29 -9.52 -14.02 12.00
C THR A 29 -8.50 -15.16 12.11
N PHE A 30 -7.34 -14.94 12.74
CA PHE A 30 -6.36 -16.00 12.98
C PHE A 30 -6.96 -17.13 13.82
N LEU A 31 -7.58 -16.82 14.96
CA LEU A 31 -8.24 -17.82 15.80
C LEU A 31 -9.34 -18.54 15.05
N LYS A 32 -10.14 -17.84 14.24
CA LYS A 32 -11.22 -18.41 13.43
C LYS A 32 -10.72 -19.40 12.39
N TYR A 33 -9.71 -19.03 11.60
CA TYR A 33 -9.22 -19.86 10.51
C TYR A 33 -8.37 -21.03 10.99
N PHE A 34 -7.67 -20.88 12.11
CA PHE A 34 -6.82 -21.94 12.67
C PHE A 34 -7.45 -22.71 13.84
N LYS A 35 -8.74 -22.47 14.12
CA LYS A 35 -9.48 -23.18 15.18
C LYS A 35 -9.29 -24.70 15.09
N GLY A 36 -8.92 -25.32 16.20
CA GLY A 36 -8.71 -26.77 16.30
C GLY A 36 -7.35 -27.25 15.79
N THR A 37 -6.51 -26.40 15.21
CA THR A 37 -5.18 -26.78 14.74
C THR A 37 -4.09 -26.51 15.77
N ALA A 38 -2.87 -26.97 15.51
CA ALA A 38 -1.70 -26.76 16.36
C ALA A 38 -1.27 -25.26 16.47
N PHE A 39 -1.83 -24.37 15.67
CA PHE A 39 -1.48 -22.95 15.67
C PHE A 39 -2.21 -22.15 16.76
N VAL A 40 -3.27 -22.69 17.34
CA VAL A 40 -4.04 -21.98 18.37
C VAL A 40 -4.04 -22.76 19.68
N PRO A 41 -4.13 -22.09 20.85
CA PRO A 41 -4.21 -22.76 22.14
C PRO A 41 -5.32 -23.81 22.19
N ASN A 42 -5.01 -24.95 22.82
CA ASN A 42 -5.89 -26.11 22.96
C ASN A 42 -6.29 -26.79 21.63
N GLY A 43 -5.72 -26.38 20.49
CA GLY A 43 -5.88 -27.10 19.23
C GLY A 43 -5.08 -28.43 19.21
N GLU A 44 -5.43 -29.31 18.27
CA GLU A 44 -4.76 -30.59 18.13
C GLU A 44 -3.27 -30.39 17.80
N GLY A 45 -2.38 -30.98 18.61
CA GLY A 45 -0.94 -30.84 18.44
C GLY A 45 -0.36 -29.50 18.89
N TRP A 46 -1.11 -28.64 19.56
CA TRP A 46 -0.61 -27.38 20.06
C TRP A 46 0.64 -27.54 20.96
N PRO A 47 1.83 -27.01 20.57
CA PRO A 47 3.06 -27.24 21.31
C PRO A 47 3.09 -26.57 22.68
N GLY A 48 2.25 -25.54 22.89
CA GLY A 48 2.12 -24.85 24.18
C GLY A 48 1.60 -25.75 25.30
N LYS A 49 0.84 -26.81 24.99
CA LYS A 49 0.29 -27.72 25.95
C LYS A 49 1.36 -28.50 26.76
N SER A 50 2.56 -28.67 26.17
CA SER A 50 3.69 -29.33 26.84
C SER A 50 4.40 -28.43 27.88
N LYS A 51 4.05 -27.17 27.98
CA LYS A 51 4.62 -26.21 28.92
C LYS A 51 3.82 -26.18 30.20
N GLU A 52 4.49 -26.29 31.35
CA GLU A 52 3.84 -26.31 32.67
C GLU A 52 2.90 -25.14 32.90
N TYR A 53 3.31 -23.92 32.49
CA TYR A 53 2.52 -22.70 32.63
C TYR A 53 1.28 -22.64 31.70
N ASN A 54 1.19 -23.53 30.72
CA ASN A 54 0.05 -23.65 29.80
C ASN A 54 -0.75 -24.96 29.99
N ALA A 55 -0.41 -25.80 30.99
CA ALA A 55 -1.06 -27.11 31.20
C ALA A 55 -2.58 -26.99 31.35
N ASN A 56 -3.04 -25.90 31.96
CA ASN A 56 -4.46 -25.58 32.18
C ASN A 56 -4.82 -24.24 31.48
N TYR A 57 -4.36 -24.06 30.23
CA TYR A 57 -4.70 -22.85 29.52
C TYR A 57 -6.19 -22.73 29.27
N GLU A 58 -6.77 -21.62 29.66
CA GLU A 58 -8.13 -21.23 29.37
C GLU A 58 -8.13 -19.89 28.63
N TYR A 59 -9.00 -19.76 27.61
CA TYR A 59 -9.19 -18.48 26.95
C TYR A 59 -9.78 -17.45 27.93
N PRO A 60 -9.31 -16.20 27.95
CA PRO A 60 -9.85 -15.15 28.83
C PRO A 60 -11.37 -14.99 28.75
N SER A 61 -11.96 -15.19 27.56
CA SER A 61 -13.40 -15.16 27.35
C SER A 61 -14.10 -16.50 27.56
N GLY A 62 -13.40 -17.53 28.09
CA GLY A 62 -13.91 -18.85 28.47
C GLY A 62 -13.69 -19.92 27.40
N ASN A 63 -13.80 -19.61 26.13
CA ASN A 63 -13.56 -20.56 25.03
C ASN A 63 -13.16 -19.82 23.74
N ILE A 64 -12.66 -20.57 22.76
CA ILE A 64 -12.16 -20.02 21.50
C ILE A 64 -13.25 -19.26 20.71
N ASP A 65 -14.50 -19.68 20.75
CA ASP A 65 -15.56 -19.00 20.00
C ASP A 65 -15.90 -17.65 20.60
N ASN A 66 -15.94 -17.56 21.92
CA ASN A 66 -16.11 -16.30 22.64
C ASN A 66 -14.90 -15.38 22.41
N GLU A 67 -13.69 -15.94 22.37
CA GLU A 67 -12.47 -15.16 22.11
C GLU A 67 -12.46 -14.60 20.69
N ILE A 68 -12.86 -15.39 19.69
CA ILE A 68 -13.04 -14.94 18.31
C ILE A 68 -14.04 -13.77 18.25
N ASN A 69 -15.22 -13.95 18.87
CA ASN A 69 -16.25 -12.91 18.87
C ASN A 69 -15.77 -11.65 19.59
N PHE A 70 -15.08 -11.79 20.73
CA PHE A 70 -14.50 -10.64 21.44
C PHE A 70 -13.58 -9.81 20.55
N PHE A 71 -12.63 -10.46 19.87
CA PHE A 71 -11.69 -9.73 19.01
C PHE A 71 -12.36 -9.13 17.78
N LEU A 72 -13.31 -9.82 17.15
CA LEU A 72 -14.05 -9.28 16.01
C LEU A 72 -14.96 -8.10 16.41
N ASP A 73 -15.61 -8.16 17.56
CA ASP A 73 -16.41 -7.04 18.10
C ASP A 73 -15.54 -5.82 18.41
N GLU A 74 -14.36 -6.04 19.02
CA GLU A 74 -13.38 -4.98 19.28
C GLU A 74 -12.84 -4.35 17.99
N ALA A 75 -12.58 -5.18 16.96
CA ALA A 75 -12.16 -4.71 15.66
C ALA A 75 -13.24 -3.87 14.98
N MET A 76 -14.47 -4.38 14.98
CA MET A 76 -15.63 -3.69 14.41
C MET A 76 -15.91 -2.36 15.11
N ALA A 77 -15.92 -2.34 16.44
CA ALA A 77 -16.19 -1.12 17.19
C ALA A 77 -15.13 -0.03 16.95
N ALA A 78 -13.85 -0.40 16.97
CA ALA A 78 -12.76 0.53 16.76
C ALA A 78 -12.67 1.03 15.31
N SER A 79 -12.85 0.13 14.32
CA SER A 79 -12.82 0.49 12.90
C SER A 79 -14.01 1.36 12.50
N LYS A 80 -15.23 1.05 13.02
CA LYS A 80 -16.45 1.82 12.73
C LYS A 80 -16.28 3.29 13.07
N GLU A 81 -15.74 3.61 14.23
CA GLU A 81 -15.59 5.00 14.65
C GLU A 81 -14.71 5.80 13.68
N VAL A 82 -13.57 5.23 13.27
CA VAL A 82 -12.67 5.86 12.30
C VAL A 82 -13.31 5.89 10.91
N ALA A 83 -13.93 4.79 10.48
CA ALA A 83 -14.59 4.70 9.18
C ALA A 83 -15.68 5.76 9.02
N GLU A 84 -16.59 5.91 10.01
CA GLU A 84 -17.67 6.90 9.97
C GLU A 84 -17.14 8.34 9.93
N LYS A 85 -16.02 8.62 10.61
CA LYS A 85 -15.39 9.94 10.59
C LYS A 85 -14.79 10.28 9.23
N TYR A 86 -14.16 9.32 8.56
CA TYR A 86 -13.34 9.58 7.36
C TYR A 86 -13.95 9.14 6.04
N LYS A 87 -15.08 8.43 6.00
CA LYS A 87 -15.70 7.92 4.75
C LYS A 87 -15.95 9.00 3.68
N GLY A 88 -16.15 10.25 4.07
CA GLY A 88 -16.32 11.39 3.15
C GLY A 88 -15.04 12.22 2.93
N GLN A 89 -13.89 11.78 3.45
CA GLN A 89 -12.65 12.54 3.43
C GLN A 89 -11.51 11.76 2.76
N LEU A 90 -11.82 10.67 2.05
CA LEU A 90 -10.82 9.91 1.31
C LEU A 90 -10.35 10.71 0.11
N THR A 91 -9.05 10.62 -0.17
CA THR A 91 -8.41 11.32 -1.28
C THR A 91 -8.90 10.77 -2.62
N ALA A 92 -9.40 11.65 -3.47
CA ALA A 92 -9.92 11.28 -4.78
C ALA A 92 -8.82 10.77 -5.71
N ASN A 93 -9.10 9.65 -6.39
CA ASN A 93 -8.28 9.12 -7.47
C ASN A 93 -8.95 9.46 -8.82
N THR A 94 -8.33 10.33 -9.62
CA THR A 94 -8.83 10.68 -10.95
C THR A 94 -8.56 9.60 -12.01
N GLY A 95 -7.78 8.58 -11.68
CA GLY A 95 -7.38 7.50 -12.60
C GLY A 95 -6.28 7.88 -13.58
N MET A 96 -5.89 9.14 -13.65
CA MET A 96 -4.85 9.62 -14.57
C MET A 96 -3.54 9.90 -13.84
N LEU A 97 -2.44 9.54 -14.49
CA LEU A 97 -1.09 9.93 -14.10
C LEU A 97 -0.70 11.17 -14.91
N GLN A 98 -0.32 12.24 -14.24
CA GLN A 98 0.18 13.45 -14.90
C GLN A 98 1.41 13.14 -15.75
N GLN A 99 1.39 13.54 -17.01
CA GLN A 99 2.46 13.32 -17.99
C GLN A 99 3.14 14.61 -18.45
N ALA A 100 2.45 15.75 -18.30
CA ALA A 100 2.93 17.10 -18.61
C ALA A 100 2.56 18.07 -17.49
N ALA A 101 3.21 19.22 -17.44
CA ALA A 101 3.03 20.22 -16.39
C ALA A 101 1.62 20.84 -16.37
N ASP A 102 0.95 20.88 -17.51
CA ASP A 102 -0.39 21.40 -17.72
C ASP A 102 -1.50 20.32 -17.63
N ASP A 103 -1.12 19.04 -17.46
CA ASP A 103 -2.10 17.99 -17.21
C ASP A 103 -2.75 18.14 -15.82
N PRO A 104 -4.02 17.72 -15.68
CA PRO A 104 -4.67 17.66 -14.37
C PRO A 104 -3.90 16.78 -13.37
N GLU A 105 -3.76 17.28 -12.17
CA GLU A 105 -3.16 16.50 -11.07
C GLU A 105 -4.07 15.37 -10.61
N ASN A 106 -3.46 14.32 -10.08
CA ASN A 106 -4.16 13.26 -9.37
C ASN A 106 -3.84 13.35 -7.87
N PRO A 107 -4.77 13.84 -7.04
CA PRO A 107 -4.54 13.98 -5.59
C PRO A 107 -4.14 12.66 -4.92
N TYR A 108 -4.70 11.54 -5.38
CA TYR A 108 -4.34 10.22 -4.84
C TYR A 108 -2.89 9.83 -5.14
N TYR A 109 -2.37 10.19 -6.32
CA TYR A 109 -0.96 10.00 -6.64
C TYR A 109 -0.09 10.95 -5.80
N ASN A 110 -0.47 12.23 -5.75
CA ASN A 110 0.29 13.27 -5.03
C ASN A 110 0.45 12.95 -3.55
N MET A 111 -0.56 12.37 -2.90
CA MET A 111 -0.47 11.90 -1.50
C MET A 111 0.74 10.98 -1.24
N PHE A 112 1.26 10.29 -2.25
CA PHE A 112 2.43 9.41 -2.11
C PHE A 112 3.75 10.05 -2.59
N CYS A 113 3.73 11.29 -3.04
CA CYS A 113 4.92 11.99 -3.52
C CYS A 113 5.07 13.44 -3.01
N ASP A 114 4.13 13.94 -2.22
CA ASP A 114 4.23 15.27 -1.62
C ASP A 114 5.21 15.32 -0.45
N GLU A 115 5.75 16.48 -0.21
CA GLU A 115 6.64 16.76 0.93
C GLU A 115 5.88 16.88 2.24
N ASP A 116 4.65 17.42 2.20
CA ASP A 116 3.79 17.67 3.34
C ASP A 116 2.41 17.03 3.13
N LEU A 117 2.04 16.10 4.02
CA LEU A 117 0.78 15.39 3.93
C LEU A 117 -0.32 15.96 4.85
N SER A 118 -0.11 17.12 5.44
CA SER A 118 -1.09 17.75 6.35
C SER A 118 -2.41 18.12 5.66
N SER A 119 -2.40 18.31 4.34
CA SER A 119 -3.59 18.60 3.53
C SER A 119 -4.44 17.37 3.18
N TYR A 120 -4.01 16.15 3.53
CA TYR A 120 -4.71 14.91 3.26
C TYR A 120 -5.37 14.36 4.54
N PRO A 121 -6.66 14.64 4.79
CA PRO A 121 -7.32 14.29 6.05
C PRO A 121 -7.27 12.79 6.38
N GLU A 122 -7.29 11.92 5.36
CA GLU A 122 -7.22 10.48 5.55
C GLU A 122 -5.86 9.96 6.03
N VAL A 123 -4.80 10.77 5.97
CA VAL A 123 -3.46 10.37 6.41
C VAL A 123 -3.35 10.54 7.92
N LEU A 124 -3.45 9.44 8.66
CA LEU A 124 -3.46 9.45 10.13
C LEU A 124 -2.07 9.51 10.75
N LEU A 125 -1.08 9.00 10.05
CA LEU A 125 0.32 9.11 10.42
C LEU A 125 1.20 9.07 9.19
N TRP A 126 2.16 9.95 9.13
CA TRP A 126 3.18 10.00 8.10
C TRP A 126 4.54 10.38 8.68
N ARG A 127 5.60 10.02 7.99
CA ARG A 127 6.96 10.38 8.35
C ARG A 127 7.44 11.54 7.48
N GLN A 128 7.81 12.63 8.12
CA GLN A 128 8.45 13.77 7.47
C GLN A 128 9.92 13.46 7.18
N TYR A 129 10.34 13.74 5.96
CA TYR A 129 11.75 13.80 5.58
C TYR A 129 12.13 15.23 5.24
N THR A 130 13.37 15.60 5.48
CA THR A 130 13.89 16.95 5.22
C THR A 130 15.30 16.85 4.68
N MET A 131 15.57 17.59 3.60
CA MET A 131 16.89 17.58 2.97
C MET A 131 17.97 18.10 3.94
N ASN A 132 19.11 17.40 3.96
CA ASN A 132 20.31 17.75 4.73
C ASN A 132 20.13 17.82 6.27
N LYS A 133 19.10 17.17 6.83
CA LYS A 133 18.89 17.12 8.29
C LYS A 133 19.03 15.72 8.88
N GLY A 134 19.67 14.80 8.15
CA GLY A 134 19.91 13.43 8.62
C GLY A 134 18.67 12.52 8.61
N ASN A 135 17.58 12.96 8.00
CA ASN A 135 16.35 12.20 7.81
C ASN A 135 15.86 12.28 6.35
N ASP A 136 16.77 12.31 5.42
CA ASP A 136 16.60 12.19 4.00
C ASP A 136 16.47 10.71 3.56
N ILE A 137 15.94 10.49 2.37
CA ILE A 137 15.76 9.15 1.78
C ILE A 137 16.19 9.11 0.32
N ALA A 138 16.43 7.91 -0.20
CA ALA A 138 16.54 7.67 -1.63
C ALA A 138 15.17 7.32 -2.21
N LEU A 139 14.75 8.01 -3.27
CA LEU A 139 13.53 7.69 -3.99
C LEU A 139 13.78 6.58 -5.00
N ALA A 140 13.78 5.34 -4.54
CA ALA A 140 14.06 4.16 -5.36
C ALA A 140 13.16 4.07 -6.61
N ALA A 141 11.91 4.51 -6.51
CA ALA A 141 10.98 4.54 -7.63
C ALA A 141 11.44 5.44 -8.79
N ASN A 142 12.24 6.49 -8.54
CA ASN A 142 12.78 7.37 -9.57
C ASN A 142 14.19 6.97 -10.02
N MET A 143 14.98 6.41 -9.12
CA MET A 143 16.41 6.19 -9.32
C MET A 143 16.77 4.78 -9.76
N GLY A 144 15.84 3.84 -9.63
CA GLY A 144 16.05 2.41 -9.84
C GLY A 144 15.87 1.62 -8.55
N ASN A 145 15.60 0.34 -8.66
CA ASN A 145 15.04 -0.44 -7.55
C ASN A 145 15.91 -1.62 -7.11
N TRP A 146 17.19 -1.59 -7.42
CA TRP A 146 18.20 -2.57 -6.92
C TRP A 146 17.80 -4.04 -7.13
N GLY A 147 17.19 -4.35 -8.27
CA GLY A 147 16.74 -5.69 -8.61
C GLY A 147 15.39 -6.10 -8.02
N VAL A 148 14.66 -5.18 -7.41
CA VAL A 148 13.34 -5.43 -6.83
C VAL A 148 12.24 -4.96 -7.77
N GLY A 149 11.24 -5.81 -7.99
CA GLY A 149 9.99 -5.48 -8.68
C GLY A 149 8.80 -6.08 -7.94
N ILE A 150 7.59 -5.66 -8.27
CA ILE A 150 6.39 -6.31 -7.73
C ILE A 150 6.14 -7.65 -8.43
N THR A 151 5.56 -8.60 -7.70
CA THR A 151 5.32 -9.94 -8.25
C THR A 151 4.14 -9.95 -9.22
N ARG A 152 4.12 -10.89 -10.16
CA ARG A 152 2.99 -11.11 -11.06
C ARG A 152 1.70 -11.39 -10.28
N SER A 153 1.75 -12.20 -9.24
CA SER A 153 0.59 -12.50 -8.39
C SER A 153 0.03 -11.24 -7.72
N PHE A 154 0.89 -10.33 -7.25
CA PHE A 154 0.45 -9.05 -6.71
C PHE A 154 -0.25 -8.19 -7.78
N VAL A 155 0.30 -8.12 -9.00
CA VAL A 155 -0.32 -7.42 -10.14
C VAL A 155 -1.67 -8.03 -10.49
N GLN A 156 -1.80 -9.36 -10.46
CA GLN A 156 -3.06 -10.06 -10.73
C GLN A 156 -4.14 -9.86 -9.65
N ASN A 157 -3.77 -9.45 -8.43
CA ASN A 157 -4.74 -9.12 -7.38
C ASN A 157 -5.47 -7.78 -7.61
N PHE A 158 -4.96 -6.91 -8.47
CA PHE A 158 -5.75 -5.75 -8.89
C PHE A 158 -6.94 -6.23 -9.72
N LEU A 159 -8.12 -5.71 -9.42
CA LEU A 159 -9.35 -6.08 -10.13
C LEU A 159 -9.36 -5.52 -11.55
N MET A 160 -10.25 -6.03 -12.37
CA MET A 160 -10.62 -5.41 -13.63
C MET A 160 -11.39 -4.11 -13.38
N ALA A 161 -11.54 -3.27 -14.38
CA ALA A 161 -12.22 -1.97 -14.24
C ALA A 161 -13.71 -2.09 -13.88
N ASP A 162 -14.31 -3.24 -14.17
CA ASP A 162 -15.69 -3.57 -13.79
C ASP A 162 -15.81 -4.13 -12.34
N GLY A 163 -14.68 -4.25 -11.62
CA GLY A 163 -14.63 -4.74 -10.25
C GLY A 163 -14.51 -6.26 -10.11
N THR A 164 -14.38 -7.00 -11.20
CA THR A 164 -14.23 -8.46 -11.18
C THR A 164 -12.76 -8.89 -11.08
N PRO A 165 -12.47 -10.07 -10.53
CA PRO A 165 -11.12 -10.63 -10.55
C PRO A 165 -10.66 -10.99 -11.96
N VAL A 166 -9.35 -10.85 -12.25
CA VAL A 166 -8.75 -11.16 -13.57
C VAL A 166 -9.12 -12.57 -14.07
N TYR A 167 -9.09 -13.57 -13.17
CA TYR A 167 -9.33 -14.96 -13.54
C TYR A 167 -10.75 -15.25 -14.06
N THR A 168 -11.72 -14.34 -13.81
CA THR A 168 -13.09 -14.49 -14.31
C THR A 168 -13.22 -14.21 -15.79
N HIS A 169 -12.23 -13.54 -16.41
CA HIS A 169 -12.17 -13.20 -17.83
C HIS A 169 -11.34 -14.17 -18.65
N GLY A 170 -10.88 -15.27 -18.04
CA GLY A 170 -10.07 -16.27 -18.71
C GLY A 170 -8.62 -15.84 -18.91
N THR A 171 -7.97 -16.42 -19.93
CA THR A 171 -6.61 -16.07 -20.33
C THR A 171 -6.62 -15.17 -21.58
N TYR A 172 -5.46 -14.60 -21.93
CA TYR A 172 -5.31 -13.85 -23.18
C TYR A 172 -5.72 -14.67 -24.42
N ALA A 173 -5.46 -15.97 -24.44
CA ALA A 173 -5.74 -16.84 -25.57
C ALA A 173 -7.20 -17.35 -25.59
N ASP A 174 -7.79 -17.62 -24.41
CA ASP A 174 -9.07 -18.32 -24.28
C ASP A 174 -10.11 -17.51 -23.51
N GLY A 175 -9.86 -16.21 -23.30
CA GLY A 175 -10.73 -15.33 -22.55
C GLY A 175 -11.79 -14.63 -23.41
N ASP A 176 -12.56 -13.77 -22.75
CA ASP A 176 -13.61 -12.95 -23.35
C ASP A 176 -13.08 -11.70 -24.09
N GLY A 177 -11.76 -11.51 -24.12
CA GLY A 177 -11.10 -10.37 -24.73
C GLY A 177 -11.11 -9.09 -23.87
N TYR A 178 -11.66 -9.12 -22.67
CA TYR A 178 -11.62 -7.99 -21.74
C TYR A 178 -10.28 -7.92 -20.99
N TYR A 179 -9.74 -9.07 -20.57
CA TYR A 179 -8.37 -9.17 -20.08
C TYR A 179 -7.39 -9.24 -21.24
N MET A 180 -6.55 -8.22 -21.41
CA MET A 180 -5.62 -8.08 -22.53
C MET A 180 -4.33 -8.90 -22.40
N GLY A 181 -4.18 -9.67 -21.33
CA GLY A 181 -2.98 -10.48 -21.09
C GLY A 181 -1.84 -9.72 -20.43
N ASP A 182 -0.63 -10.25 -20.59
CA ASP A 182 0.59 -9.75 -19.95
C ASP A 182 1.81 -9.76 -20.91
N GLN A 183 1.57 -9.62 -22.20
CA GLN A 183 2.65 -9.57 -23.20
C GLN A 183 3.41 -8.24 -23.14
N THR A 184 2.69 -7.16 -22.87
CA THR A 184 3.28 -5.83 -22.64
C THR A 184 2.74 -5.22 -21.34
N ILE A 185 3.43 -4.23 -20.80
CA ILE A 185 2.93 -3.50 -19.63
C ILE A 185 1.65 -2.72 -19.96
N ALA A 186 1.49 -2.26 -21.20
CA ALA A 186 0.26 -1.63 -21.64
C ALA A 186 -0.93 -2.60 -21.56
N ASP A 187 -0.76 -3.85 -22.04
CA ASP A 187 -1.79 -4.89 -21.93
C ASP A 187 -2.15 -5.17 -20.46
N VAL A 188 -1.13 -5.33 -19.59
CA VAL A 188 -1.32 -5.57 -18.15
C VAL A 188 -2.18 -4.48 -17.49
N ARG A 189 -2.07 -3.24 -17.94
CA ARG A 189 -2.78 -2.08 -17.36
C ARG A 189 -4.16 -1.84 -17.97
N THR A 190 -4.42 -2.38 -19.15
CA THR A 190 -5.66 -2.16 -19.90
C THR A 190 -6.84 -2.82 -19.20
N ASN A 191 -7.97 -2.10 -19.09
CA ASN A 191 -9.19 -2.56 -18.44
C ASN A 191 -9.01 -2.98 -16.95
N ARG A 192 -8.04 -2.41 -16.27
CA ARG A 192 -7.73 -2.72 -14.87
C ARG A 192 -8.06 -1.55 -13.93
N ASP A 193 -8.11 -1.86 -12.65
CA ASP A 193 -8.18 -0.84 -11.60
C ASP A 193 -7.16 0.28 -11.88
N SER A 194 -7.62 1.52 -11.86
CA SER A 194 -6.81 2.70 -12.20
C SER A 194 -5.58 2.87 -11.29
N ARG A 195 -5.60 2.30 -10.08
CA ARG A 195 -4.43 2.29 -9.18
C ARG A 195 -3.27 1.49 -9.76
N LEU A 196 -3.55 0.43 -10.54
CA LEU A 196 -2.51 -0.30 -11.25
C LEU A 196 -1.86 0.61 -12.30
N SER A 197 -2.66 1.36 -13.08
CA SER A 197 -2.15 2.30 -14.08
C SER A 197 -1.35 3.45 -13.46
N LEU A 198 -1.68 3.88 -12.25
CA LEU A 198 -0.91 4.90 -11.54
C LEU A 198 0.46 4.42 -11.05
N PHE A 199 0.53 3.19 -10.54
CA PHE A 199 1.69 2.74 -9.79
C PHE A 199 2.57 1.73 -10.51
N LEU A 200 2.09 1.08 -11.57
CA LEU A 200 2.91 0.25 -12.45
C LEU A 200 3.49 1.12 -13.57
N LYS A 201 4.81 1.22 -13.63
CA LYS A 201 5.50 1.98 -14.67
C LYS A 201 5.30 1.34 -16.04
N GLU A 202 5.07 2.16 -17.04
CA GLU A 202 5.00 1.74 -18.44
C GLU A 202 6.10 2.43 -19.25
N PRO A 203 6.85 1.71 -20.11
CA PRO A 203 7.86 2.31 -20.96
C PRO A 203 7.28 3.42 -21.84
N GLY A 204 8.00 4.52 -21.93
CA GLY A 204 7.60 5.69 -22.69
C GLY A 204 6.76 6.73 -21.93
N GLN A 205 6.30 6.42 -20.73
CA GLN A 205 5.63 7.41 -19.88
C GLN A 205 6.63 8.43 -19.29
N THR A 206 6.14 9.62 -18.98
CA THR A 206 6.92 10.62 -18.24
C THR A 206 7.15 10.11 -16.80
N ASN A 207 8.42 10.08 -16.41
CA ASN A 207 8.83 9.78 -15.04
C ASN A 207 9.04 11.05 -14.23
N ILE A 208 9.60 12.09 -14.85
CA ILE A 208 9.84 13.40 -14.26
C ILE A 208 9.13 14.44 -15.12
N VAL A 209 8.16 15.12 -14.54
CA VAL A 209 7.41 16.21 -15.20
C VAL A 209 8.16 17.54 -15.07
N TRP A 210 8.76 17.79 -13.89
CA TRP A 210 9.53 19.00 -13.61
C TRP A 210 10.99 18.66 -13.32
N ASP A 211 11.89 19.07 -14.20
CA ASP A 211 13.34 18.88 -13.99
C ASP A 211 13.96 20.13 -13.36
N ASP A 212 13.53 20.44 -12.14
CA ASP A 212 14.00 21.59 -11.37
C ASP A 212 15.43 21.40 -10.83
N GLN A 213 15.95 20.17 -10.85
CA GLN A 213 17.30 19.83 -10.42
C GLN A 213 18.01 19.01 -11.52
N PRO A 214 18.37 19.63 -12.64
CA PRO A 214 19.01 18.93 -13.75
C PRO A 214 20.39 18.37 -13.35
N GLY A 215 20.84 17.34 -14.09
CA GLY A 215 22.15 16.70 -13.84
C GLY A 215 22.08 15.53 -12.85
N GLN A 216 20.92 15.20 -12.33
CA GLN A 216 20.72 13.91 -11.63
C GLN A 216 20.69 12.77 -12.64
N SER A 217 21.17 11.59 -12.23
CA SER A 217 21.13 10.38 -13.07
C SER A 217 19.70 9.78 -13.11
N LEU A 218 18.73 10.60 -13.54
CA LEU A 218 17.32 10.23 -13.62
C LEU A 218 16.90 9.97 -15.07
N ASN A 219 16.05 8.99 -15.28
CA ASN A 219 15.35 8.85 -16.53
C ASN A 219 14.14 9.80 -16.53
N LEU A 220 14.11 10.78 -17.41
CA LEU A 220 12.95 11.68 -17.56
C LEU A 220 11.74 10.95 -18.15
N ILE A 221 12.02 9.95 -19.00
CA ILE A 221 11.03 9.03 -19.58
C ILE A 221 11.32 7.63 -19.08
N GLU A 222 10.28 6.88 -18.76
CA GLU A 222 10.41 5.50 -18.28
C GLU A 222 11.03 4.61 -19.35
N PRO A 223 12.15 3.97 -19.06
CA PRO A 223 12.74 2.98 -19.95
C PRO A 223 12.00 1.66 -19.86
N VAL A 224 12.28 0.77 -20.82
CA VAL A 224 11.91 -0.64 -20.69
C VAL A 224 12.55 -1.21 -19.43
N PRO A 225 11.80 -1.95 -18.59
CA PRO A 225 12.35 -2.57 -17.39
C PRO A 225 13.53 -3.49 -17.72
N ASN A 226 14.66 -3.28 -17.08
CA ASN A 226 15.82 -4.15 -17.26
C ASN A 226 15.61 -5.44 -16.41
N ILE A 227 15.20 -6.52 -17.07
CA ILE A 227 14.95 -7.82 -16.44
C ILE A 227 16.25 -8.63 -16.33
N ILE A 228 17.12 -8.51 -17.33
CA ILE A 228 18.39 -9.22 -17.45
C ILE A 228 19.51 -8.20 -17.37
N VAL A 229 20.24 -8.33 -16.40
CA VAL A 229 21.41 -7.65 -15.86
C VAL A 229 22.31 -6.79 -16.75
N GLY A 230 22.54 -5.63 -16.33
CA GLY A 230 23.73 -4.79 -16.53
C GLY A 230 23.93 -3.91 -15.32
N ASP A 231 22.90 -3.20 -14.92
CA ASP A 231 22.94 -2.30 -13.78
C ASP A 231 21.91 -2.76 -12.73
N MET A 232 22.39 -3.32 -11.63
CA MET A 232 21.52 -3.76 -10.53
C MET A 232 20.64 -2.63 -9.97
N GLN A 233 21.10 -1.38 -10.06
CA GLN A 233 20.32 -0.23 -9.58
C GLN A 233 19.04 -0.02 -10.39
N ARG A 234 19.05 -0.40 -11.67
CA ARG A 234 17.94 -0.24 -12.61
C ARG A 234 17.22 -1.54 -12.97
N ALA A 235 17.66 -2.66 -12.37
CA ALA A 235 17.05 -3.95 -12.64
C ALA A 235 15.69 -4.09 -11.94
N TYR A 236 14.71 -4.59 -12.67
CA TYR A 236 13.40 -5.01 -12.17
C TYR A 236 13.20 -6.47 -12.57
N THR A 237 13.70 -7.38 -11.76
CA THR A 237 13.80 -8.81 -12.07
C THR A 237 12.46 -9.47 -12.41
N THR A 238 11.34 -8.87 -11.99
CA THR A 238 9.99 -9.34 -12.32
C THR A 238 9.41 -8.71 -13.60
N GLY A 239 10.07 -7.71 -14.17
CA GLY A 239 9.55 -6.89 -15.27
C GLY A 239 8.53 -5.83 -14.84
N TYR A 240 8.05 -5.86 -13.60
CA TYR A 240 7.03 -4.95 -13.07
C TYR A 240 7.66 -3.87 -12.18
N ALA A 241 7.92 -2.72 -12.76
CA ALA A 241 8.54 -1.59 -12.08
C ALA A 241 7.50 -0.74 -11.34
N LEU A 242 7.78 -0.41 -10.08
CA LEU A 242 6.87 0.33 -9.20
C LEU A 242 7.18 1.83 -9.23
N ARG A 243 6.13 2.66 -9.39
CA ARG A 243 6.19 4.12 -9.32
C ARG A 243 5.86 4.68 -7.94
N LYS A 244 5.08 3.98 -7.14
CA LYS A 244 4.60 4.45 -5.84
C LYS A 244 5.75 4.87 -4.91
N GLY A 245 5.64 6.04 -4.31
CA GLY A 245 6.69 6.62 -3.47
C GLY A 245 7.80 7.32 -4.26
N GLY A 246 7.66 7.46 -5.58
CA GLY A 246 8.46 8.36 -6.40
C GLY A 246 7.85 9.75 -6.47
N ALA A 247 8.57 10.71 -7.03
CA ALA A 247 8.10 12.08 -7.26
C ALA A 247 8.11 12.42 -8.75
N LEU A 248 7.27 13.38 -9.13
CA LEU A 248 7.24 13.92 -10.50
C LEU A 248 8.22 15.09 -10.71
N ASN A 249 8.87 15.55 -9.64
CA ASN A 249 9.84 16.64 -9.68
C ASN A 249 11.23 16.16 -9.28
N SER A 250 12.23 16.42 -10.11
CA SER A 250 13.61 15.97 -9.90
C SER A 250 14.25 16.52 -8.63
N LYS A 251 13.79 17.68 -8.11
CA LYS A 251 14.30 18.25 -6.86
C LYS A 251 14.17 17.31 -5.66
N TYR A 252 13.17 16.41 -5.65
CA TYR A 252 12.97 15.41 -4.61
C TYR A 252 13.80 14.15 -4.81
N CYS A 253 14.40 13.97 -5.99
CA CYS A 253 15.04 12.72 -6.42
C CYS A 253 16.55 12.74 -6.29
N ILE A 254 17.12 13.68 -5.54
CA ILE A 254 18.57 13.74 -5.30
C ILE A 254 18.99 12.48 -4.53
N GLN A 255 20.03 11.82 -5.00
CA GLN A 255 20.50 10.57 -4.42
C GLN A 255 20.80 10.71 -2.92
N LEU A 256 20.17 9.90 -2.09
CA LEU A 256 20.25 9.90 -0.64
C LEU A 256 19.87 11.23 0.02
N LYS A 257 19.12 12.08 -0.68
CA LYS A 257 18.66 13.38 -0.19
C LYS A 257 17.22 13.69 -0.57
N GLY A 258 16.45 12.67 -0.95
CA GLY A 258 15.03 12.80 -1.21
C GLY A 258 14.28 13.14 0.09
N TYR A 259 13.23 13.94 -0.02
CA TYR A 259 12.49 14.43 1.15
C TYR A 259 10.97 14.46 0.97
N VAL A 260 10.42 13.61 0.10
CA VAL A 260 8.97 13.37 0.10
C VAL A 260 8.54 12.70 1.39
N ALA A 261 7.35 13.01 1.85
CA ALA A 261 6.79 12.40 3.05
C ALA A 261 6.36 10.95 2.78
N LEU A 262 6.48 10.08 3.76
CA LEU A 262 6.04 8.69 3.68
C LEU A 262 4.78 8.46 4.51
N VAL A 263 3.71 8.07 3.84
CA VAL A 263 2.46 7.64 4.48
C VAL A 263 2.73 6.37 5.30
N CYS A 264 2.43 6.42 6.60
CA CYS A 264 2.51 5.26 7.50
C CYS A 264 1.15 4.60 7.69
N TYR A 265 0.11 5.39 7.95
CA TYR A 265 -1.24 4.91 8.21
C TYR A 265 -2.29 5.82 7.59
N ARG A 266 -3.31 5.24 6.99
CA ARG A 266 -4.45 5.95 6.41
C ARG A 266 -5.77 5.43 6.94
N ALA A 267 -6.75 6.33 7.06
CA ALA A 267 -8.09 6.00 7.53
C ALA A 267 -8.82 4.97 6.64
N VAL A 268 -8.49 4.89 5.35
CA VAL A 268 -9.07 3.89 4.43
C VAL A 268 -8.91 2.47 4.95
N GLU A 269 -7.84 2.17 5.69
CA GLU A 269 -7.65 0.85 6.31
C GLU A 269 -8.75 0.54 7.34
N ALA A 270 -9.18 1.53 8.12
CA ALA A 270 -10.29 1.32 9.05
C ALA A 270 -11.61 1.04 8.32
N LEU A 271 -11.83 1.67 7.16
CA LEU A 271 -12.99 1.37 6.34
C LEU A 271 -12.95 -0.09 5.86
N LEU A 272 -11.79 -0.56 5.41
CA LEU A 272 -11.61 -1.94 4.97
C LEU A 272 -11.77 -2.94 6.12
N ASN A 273 -11.18 -2.65 7.29
CA ASN A 273 -11.32 -3.47 8.50
C ASN A 273 -12.78 -3.56 8.97
N TYR A 274 -13.56 -2.50 8.78
CA TYR A 274 -14.98 -2.49 9.13
C TYR A 274 -15.84 -3.26 8.12
N MET A 275 -15.42 -3.31 6.86
CA MET A 275 -16.11 -4.04 5.79
C MET A 275 -15.89 -5.55 5.88
N GLU A 276 -14.73 -5.99 6.37
CA GLU A 276 -14.39 -7.41 6.56
C GLU A 276 -15.13 -8.03 7.74
#